data_c7d45192afa4e2f7699b5c1bb9e44057
#
_entry.id   c7d45192afa4e2f7699b5c1bb9e44057
#
_cell.length_a   1.000
_cell.length_b   1.000
_cell.length_c   1.000
_cell.angle_alpha   90.00
_cell.angle_beta   90.00
_cell.angle_gamma   90.00
#
_symmetry.space_group_name_H-M   'P 1'
#
loop_
_entity.id
_entity.type
_entity.pdbx_description
1 polymer ?
#
loop_
_entity_poly.entity_id
_entity_poly.type
_entity_poly.pdbx_seq_one_letter_code
_entity_poly.pdbx_strand_id
1 'polypeptide(L)'
;MGLHNLKPADGSTHSKKRVGRGHGTGQGTQAGRGHKGAQSRSGYKFKRGFEGGQMPLHRRVPKRGFHNPFRVEYAVVNLDALAEQFDAGTVVTPDLMRKHGLVRGKRLPIKVLARGEMAKALTIKAHKFSGKAAEKLAAAGGAAEVLEG
;
A
#
# COMPACT_ATOMS: atom_id res chain seq x y z
N MET A 1 12.16 14.87 27.47
CA MET A 1 12.12 13.43 27.80
C MET A 1 13.57 12.93 27.90
N GLY A 2 13.95 12.31 29.02
CA GLY A 2 15.27 11.69 29.16
C GLY A 2 15.19 10.21 28.78
N LEU A 3 16.32 9.63 28.35
CA LEU A 3 16.41 8.19 27.98
C LEU A 3 15.92 7.24 29.09
N HIS A 4 16.08 7.64 30.36
CA HIS A 4 15.64 6.85 31.52
C HIS A 4 14.10 6.82 31.70
N ASN A 5 13.35 7.71 31.04
CA ASN A 5 11.90 7.80 31.11
C ASN A 5 11.18 7.13 29.92
N LEU A 6 11.94 6.51 29.00
CA LEU A 6 11.37 5.77 27.90
C LEU A 6 10.69 4.50 28.39
N LYS A 7 9.37 4.44 28.21
CA LYS A 7 8.56 3.24 28.49
C LYS A 7 7.80 2.87 27.21
N PRO A 8 7.64 1.56 26.93
CA PRO A 8 6.74 1.12 25.86
C PRO A 8 5.31 1.60 26.16
N ALA A 9 4.51 1.81 25.14
CA ALA A 9 3.11 2.13 25.34
C ALA A 9 2.39 1.02 26.14
N ASP A 10 1.42 1.40 26.96
CA ASP A 10 0.67 0.46 27.77
C ASP A 10 -0.03 -0.58 26.88
N GLY A 11 0.13 -1.86 27.22
CA GLY A 11 -0.38 -3.00 26.46
C GLY A 11 0.45 -3.41 25.22
N SER A 12 1.54 -2.70 24.90
CA SER A 12 2.42 -3.05 23.78
C SER A 12 3.37 -4.21 24.07
N THR A 13 3.58 -4.53 25.35
CA THR A 13 4.44 -5.61 25.79
C THR A 13 3.64 -6.63 26.59
N HIS A 14 3.83 -7.90 26.26
CA HIS A 14 3.25 -9.02 27.02
C HIS A 14 4.34 -9.89 27.62
N SER A 15 4.06 -10.45 28.79
CA SER A 15 4.95 -11.44 29.39
C SER A 15 5.11 -12.66 28.47
N LYS A 16 6.33 -13.17 28.33
CA LYS A 16 6.62 -14.34 27.49
C LYS A 16 5.82 -15.55 27.97
N LYS A 17 4.96 -16.07 27.09
CA LYS A 17 4.19 -17.29 27.36
C LYS A 17 5.11 -18.50 27.40
N ARG A 18 5.14 -19.18 28.51
CA ARG A 18 5.94 -20.40 28.74
C ARG A 18 5.04 -21.61 28.58
N VAL A 19 5.34 -22.48 27.63
CA VAL A 19 4.59 -23.71 27.33
C VAL A 19 5.37 -24.93 27.77
N GLY A 20 4.70 -26.07 27.94
CA GLY A 20 5.35 -27.31 28.39
C GLY A 20 5.86 -27.25 29.83
N ARG A 21 5.18 -26.55 30.74
CA ARG A 21 5.59 -26.33 32.12
C ARG A 21 4.51 -26.81 33.12
N GLY A 22 4.18 -28.11 33.06
CA GLY A 22 3.23 -28.79 33.92
C GLY A 22 1.81 -28.86 33.40
N HIS A 23 1.02 -29.78 33.95
CA HIS A 23 -0.34 -30.06 33.50
C HIS A 23 -1.33 -28.93 33.83
N GLY A 24 -1.16 -28.30 35.02
CA GLY A 24 -2.07 -27.27 35.51
C GLY A 24 -2.09 -25.97 34.67
N THR A 25 -1.12 -25.78 33.78
CA THR A 25 -1.05 -24.57 32.93
C THR A 25 -1.99 -24.62 31.71
N GLY A 26 -2.70 -25.76 31.48
CA GLY A 26 -3.47 -25.99 30.27
C GLY A 26 -2.65 -26.14 28.99
N GLN A 27 -1.33 -25.95 29.06
CA GLN A 27 -0.39 -26.06 27.95
C GLN A 27 0.85 -26.91 28.30
N GLY A 28 0.61 -27.98 29.06
CA GLY A 28 1.64 -28.89 29.52
C GLY A 28 2.21 -29.79 28.44
N THR A 29 1.78 -31.03 28.39
CA THR A 29 2.39 -32.12 27.61
C THR A 29 2.59 -31.80 26.12
N GLN A 30 1.63 -31.16 25.48
CA GLN A 30 1.65 -30.91 24.01
C GLN A 30 1.90 -29.45 23.65
N ALA A 31 2.11 -28.59 24.63
CA ALA A 31 2.45 -27.17 24.46
C ALA A 31 1.49 -26.39 23.53
N GLY A 32 0.21 -26.82 23.45
CA GLY A 32 -0.80 -26.22 22.56
C GLY A 32 -0.70 -26.61 21.09
N ARG A 33 0.15 -27.60 20.73
CA ARG A 33 0.32 -28.04 19.33
C ARG A 33 -0.51 -29.24 18.92
N GLY A 34 -1.24 -29.82 19.85
CA GLY A 34 -1.97 -31.08 19.62
C GLY A 34 -1.07 -32.31 19.68
N HIS A 35 -1.60 -33.48 19.31
CA HIS A 35 -0.91 -34.76 19.52
C HIS A 35 0.15 -35.02 18.43
N LYS A 36 -0.24 -35.57 17.29
CA LYS A 36 0.62 -35.90 16.14
C LYS A 36 0.27 -35.00 14.94
N GLY A 37 1.10 -34.97 13.93
CA GLY A 37 0.85 -34.29 12.66
C GLY A 37 1.96 -33.30 12.30
N ALA A 38 1.89 -32.80 11.08
CA ALA A 38 2.91 -31.91 10.51
C ALA A 38 3.04 -30.60 11.31
N GLN A 39 1.92 -30.05 11.80
CA GLN A 39 1.89 -28.78 12.52
C GLN A 39 2.52 -28.85 13.92
N SER A 40 2.65 -30.05 14.51
CA SER A 40 3.28 -30.24 15.81
C SER A 40 4.81 -30.37 15.73
N ARG A 41 5.40 -30.41 14.55
CA ARG A 41 6.84 -30.57 14.33
C ARG A 41 7.56 -29.22 14.25
N SER A 42 8.86 -29.24 14.61
CA SER A 42 9.73 -28.09 14.36
C SER A 42 9.89 -27.85 12.86
N GLY A 43 9.99 -26.58 12.45
CA GLY A 43 10.18 -26.22 11.05
C GLY A 43 8.95 -26.38 10.16
N TYR A 44 7.77 -26.70 10.69
CA TYR A 44 6.55 -26.71 9.89
C TYR A 44 6.27 -25.34 9.29
N LYS A 45 6.08 -25.32 7.98
CA LYS A 45 5.63 -24.14 7.24
C LYS A 45 4.28 -24.44 6.60
N PHE A 46 3.32 -23.55 6.81
CA PHE A 46 2.01 -23.66 6.17
C PHE A 46 2.15 -23.57 4.64
N LYS A 47 1.68 -24.59 3.94
CA LYS A 47 1.62 -24.60 2.47
C LYS A 47 0.41 -23.79 2.01
N ARG A 48 0.63 -22.63 1.43
CA ARG A 48 -0.46 -21.78 0.93
C ARG A 48 -1.25 -22.50 -0.16
N GLY A 49 -2.58 -22.44 -0.05
CA GLY A 49 -3.48 -23.07 -1.02
C GLY A 49 -3.51 -24.60 -0.98
N PHE A 50 -2.99 -25.24 0.08
CA PHE A 50 -3.11 -26.68 0.25
C PHE A 50 -4.49 -27.05 0.78
N GLU A 51 -5.18 -27.98 0.08
CA GLU A 51 -6.55 -28.39 0.35
C GLU A 51 -6.61 -29.90 0.72
N GLY A 52 -5.73 -30.34 1.62
CA GLY A 52 -5.76 -31.72 2.15
C GLY A 52 -5.49 -32.84 1.13
N GLY A 53 -4.95 -32.51 -0.05
CA GLY A 53 -4.72 -33.46 -1.14
C GLY A 53 -5.70 -33.29 -2.32
N GLN A 54 -6.79 -32.58 -2.12
CA GLN A 54 -7.65 -32.13 -3.22
C GLN A 54 -6.89 -31.14 -4.11
N MET A 55 -7.14 -31.17 -5.44
CA MET A 55 -6.55 -30.21 -6.37
C MET A 55 -6.89 -28.76 -5.94
N PRO A 56 -5.87 -27.92 -5.65
CA PRO A 56 -6.08 -26.56 -5.18
C PRO A 56 -6.91 -25.73 -6.15
N LEU A 57 -7.73 -24.80 -5.63
CA LEU A 57 -8.62 -23.96 -6.43
C LEU A 57 -7.90 -23.23 -7.59
N HIS A 58 -6.70 -22.72 -7.35
CA HIS A 58 -5.90 -22.03 -8.38
C HIS A 58 -5.50 -22.93 -9.56
N ARG A 59 -5.54 -24.27 -9.40
CA ARG A 59 -5.31 -25.25 -10.47
C ARG A 59 -6.61 -25.70 -11.14
N ARG A 60 -7.75 -25.63 -10.44
CA ARG A 60 -9.08 -25.99 -10.99
C ARG A 60 -9.66 -24.88 -11.86
N VAL A 61 -9.36 -23.64 -11.53
CA VAL A 61 -9.86 -22.48 -12.29
C VAL A 61 -9.15 -22.39 -13.65
N PRO A 62 -9.88 -22.25 -14.77
CA PRO A 62 -9.28 -22.07 -16.09
C PRO A 62 -8.38 -20.85 -16.16
N LYS A 63 -7.26 -20.96 -16.85
CA LYS A 63 -6.40 -19.82 -17.18
C LYS A 63 -7.15 -18.87 -18.11
N ARG A 64 -7.13 -17.59 -17.84
CA ARG A 64 -7.74 -16.58 -18.70
C ARG A 64 -6.92 -15.30 -18.77
N GLY A 65 -7.15 -14.54 -19.83
CA GLY A 65 -6.50 -13.25 -20.06
C GLY A 65 -5.08 -13.41 -20.62
N PHE A 66 -4.50 -12.27 -20.90
CA PHE A 66 -3.13 -12.14 -21.39
C PHE A 66 -2.47 -10.90 -20.81
N HIS A 67 -1.16 -10.85 -20.86
CA HIS A 67 -0.39 -9.67 -20.48
C HIS A 67 -0.20 -8.79 -21.73
N ASN A 68 -0.69 -7.54 -21.68
CA ASN A 68 -0.44 -6.59 -22.77
C ASN A 68 1.02 -6.07 -22.69
N PRO A 69 1.90 -6.42 -23.66
CA PRO A 69 3.30 -5.96 -23.65
C PRO A 69 3.44 -4.44 -23.83
N PHE A 70 2.44 -3.78 -24.41
CA PHE A 70 2.42 -2.33 -24.64
C PHE A 70 1.72 -1.55 -23.53
N ARG A 71 1.52 -2.16 -22.38
CA ARG A 71 0.92 -1.50 -21.21
C ARG A 71 1.83 -0.40 -20.68
N VAL A 72 1.33 0.83 -20.67
CA VAL A 72 2.01 1.97 -20.04
C VAL A 72 1.46 2.12 -18.61
N GLU A 73 2.33 2.00 -17.63
CA GLU A 73 1.98 2.21 -16.22
C GLU A 73 2.29 3.65 -15.81
N TYR A 74 1.36 4.27 -15.10
CA TYR A 74 1.49 5.63 -14.60
C TYR A 74 1.54 5.64 -13.08
N ALA A 75 2.38 6.51 -12.52
CA ALA A 75 2.24 6.92 -11.13
C ALA A 75 1.05 7.87 -11.01
N VAL A 76 0.08 7.53 -10.18
CA VAL A 76 -1.17 8.28 -10.05
C VAL A 76 -1.09 9.26 -8.91
N VAL A 77 -1.51 10.51 -9.15
CA VAL A 77 -1.69 11.56 -8.15
C VAL A 77 -3.11 12.11 -8.26
N ASN A 78 -3.77 12.36 -7.15
CA ASN A 78 -5.12 12.92 -7.11
C ASN A 78 -5.11 14.40 -6.76
N LEU A 79 -6.15 15.12 -7.15
CA LEU A 79 -6.29 16.56 -6.91
C LEU A 79 -6.35 16.89 -5.41
N ASP A 80 -6.98 16.04 -4.58
CA ASP A 80 -7.02 16.20 -3.13
C ASP A 80 -5.62 16.34 -2.52
N ALA A 81 -4.74 15.39 -2.85
CA ALA A 81 -3.37 15.38 -2.36
C ALA A 81 -2.53 16.58 -2.83
N LEU A 82 -2.81 17.10 -4.04
CA LEU A 82 -2.16 18.31 -4.54
C LEU A 82 -2.67 19.58 -3.82
N ALA A 83 -3.98 19.65 -3.57
CA ALA A 83 -4.58 20.77 -2.85
C ALA A 83 -4.11 20.88 -1.38
N GLU A 84 -3.82 19.74 -0.74
CA GLU A 84 -3.30 19.70 0.64
C GLU A 84 -1.83 20.13 0.72
N GLN A 85 -1.01 19.75 -0.27
CA GLN A 85 0.44 19.93 -0.20
C GLN A 85 0.96 21.21 -0.82
N PHE A 86 0.19 21.86 -1.68
CA PHE A 86 0.64 23.05 -2.41
C PHE A 86 -0.29 24.25 -2.18
N ASP A 87 0.31 25.44 -2.15
CA ASP A 87 -0.41 26.69 -2.05
C ASP A 87 -0.83 27.23 -3.41
N ALA A 88 -1.90 28.03 -3.42
CA ALA A 88 -2.43 28.65 -4.63
C ALA A 88 -1.35 29.44 -5.41
N GLY A 89 -1.38 29.36 -6.74
CA GLY A 89 -0.42 30.00 -7.62
C GLY A 89 0.89 29.25 -7.83
N THR A 90 1.09 28.10 -7.18
CA THR A 90 2.32 27.31 -7.30
C THR A 90 2.33 26.54 -8.63
N VAL A 91 3.51 26.50 -9.28
CA VAL A 91 3.76 25.62 -10.43
C VAL A 91 4.26 24.28 -9.94
N VAL A 92 3.41 23.27 -10.03
CA VAL A 92 3.69 21.91 -9.53
C VAL A 92 4.34 21.07 -10.64
N THR A 93 5.63 20.79 -10.49
CA THR A 93 6.40 19.96 -11.41
C THR A 93 6.49 18.50 -10.93
N PRO A 94 6.81 17.52 -11.81
CA PRO A 94 7.03 16.13 -11.42
C PRO A 94 8.06 15.96 -10.28
N ASP A 95 9.10 16.78 -10.29
CA ASP A 95 10.16 16.73 -9.27
C ASP A 95 9.66 17.23 -7.90
N LEU A 96 8.83 18.27 -7.89
CA LEU A 96 8.18 18.73 -6.66
C LEU A 96 7.23 17.66 -6.09
N MET A 97 6.43 16.99 -6.95
CA MET A 97 5.56 15.90 -6.51
C MET A 97 6.35 14.74 -5.89
N ARG A 98 7.55 14.45 -6.42
CA ARG A 98 8.45 13.42 -5.86
C ARG A 98 9.08 13.88 -4.53
N LYS A 99 9.51 15.14 -4.44
CA LYS A 99 10.07 15.72 -3.20
C LYS A 99 9.08 15.68 -2.04
N HIS A 100 7.82 15.98 -2.32
CA HIS A 100 6.73 15.92 -1.33
C HIS A 100 6.21 14.49 -1.08
N GLY A 101 6.78 13.48 -1.74
CA GLY A 101 6.42 12.07 -1.51
C GLY A 101 5.08 11.64 -2.11
N LEU A 102 4.43 12.48 -2.92
CA LEU A 102 3.17 12.15 -3.61
C LEU A 102 3.35 11.04 -4.64
N VAL A 103 4.54 10.97 -5.23
CA VAL A 103 4.91 9.95 -6.23
C VAL A 103 6.13 9.20 -5.76
N ARG A 104 6.01 7.89 -5.70
CA ARG A 104 7.14 6.98 -5.40
C ARG A 104 7.78 6.51 -6.71
N GLY A 105 9.11 6.53 -6.74
CA GLY A 105 9.89 6.09 -7.91
C GLY A 105 10.13 7.18 -8.95
N LYS A 106 11.25 7.05 -9.68
CA LYS A 106 11.71 8.07 -10.65
C LYS A 106 11.34 7.75 -12.11
N ARG A 107 10.94 6.52 -12.41
CA ARG A 107 10.84 5.99 -13.77
C ARG A 107 9.44 6.08 -14.39
N LEU A 108 8.39 6.10 -13.58
CA LEU A 108 7.03 6.08 -14.10
C LEU A 108 6.56 7.49 -14.49
N PRO A 109 5.89 7.64 -15.65
CA PRO A 109 5.20 8.85 -15.99
C PRO A 109 4.05 9.14 -15.02
N ILE A 110 3.75 10.41 -14.77
CA ILE A 110 2.75 10.83 -13.80
C ILE A 110 1.42 11.11 -14.50
N LYS A 111 0.33 10.58 -13.91
CA LYS A 111 -1.03 10.86 -14.32
C LYS A 111 -1.83 11.48 -13.19
N VAL A 112 -2.47 12.61 -13.45
CA VAL A 112 -3.32 13.32 -12.50
C VAL A 112 -4.78 12.88 -12.66
N LEU A 113 -5.42 12.51 -11.54
CA LEU A 113 -6.81 12.06 -11.48
C LEU A 113 -7.67 13.02 -10.63
N ALA A 114 -8.97 13.03 -10.90
CA ALA A 114 -9.95 14.00 -10.43
C ALA A 114 -10.53 13.73 -9.04
N ARG A 115 -9.94 12.84 -8.22
CA ARG A 115 -10.47 12.61 -6.86
C ARG A 115 -10.23 13.85 -6.00
N GLY A 116 -11.23 14.20 -5.20
CA GLY A 116 -11.25 15.40 -4.37
C GLY A 116 -11.77 16.65 -5.09
N GLU A 117 -11.88 17.72 -4.34
CA GLU A 117 -12.24 19.04 -4.84
C GLU A 117 -11.00 19.93 -4.93
N MET A 118 -10.97 20.81 -5.91
CA MET A 118 -9.89 21.74 -6.12
C MET A 118 -10.43 23.18 -5.97
N ALA A 119 -10.12 23.82 -4.86
CA ALA A 119 -10.47 25.22 -4.60
C ALA A 119 -9.31 26.18 -4.88
N LYS A 120 -8.10 25.65 -5.08
CA LYS A 120 -6.88 26.44 -5.30
C LYS A 120 -6.50 26.47 -6.78
N ALA A 121 -6.17 27.65 -7.30
CA ALA A 121 -5.61 27.78 -8.63
C ALA A 121 -4.17 27.27 -8.63
N LEU A 122 -3.91 26.12 -9.29
CA LEU A 122 -2.59 25.52 -9.42
C LEU A 122 -2.24 25.32 -10.88
N THR A 123 -1.00 25.57 -11.26
CA THR A 123 -0.46 25.17 -12.58
C THR A 123 0.26 23.82 -12.40
N ILE A 124 -0.28 22.75 -13.01
CA ILE A 124 0.23 21.40 -12.83
C ILE A 124 0.87 20.90 -14.11
N LYS A 125 2.14 20.49 -14.04
CA LYS A 125 2.88 19.87 -15.15
C LYS A 125 2.94 18.37 -14.92
N ALA A 126 2.31 17.58 -15.81
CA ALA A 126 2.29 16.12 -15.73
C ALA A 126 2.22 15.48 -17.11
N HIS A 127 2.52 14.18 -17.20
CA HIS A 127 2.54 13.47 -18.50
C HIS A 127 1.13 13.16 -19.01
N LYS A 128 0.13 13.02 -18.10
CA LYS A 128 -1.26 12.78 -18.49
C LYS A 128 -2.25 13.29 -17.45
N PHE A 129 -3.41 13.73 -17.91
CA PHE A 129 -4.53 14.12 -17.07
C PHE A 129 -5.76 13.27 -17.40
N SER A 130 -6.64 13.05 -16.44
CA SER A 130 -7.99 12.57 -16.74
C SER A 130 -8.86 13.77 -17.19
N GLY A 131 -9.84 13.53 -18.07
CA GLY A 131 -10.73 14.61 -18.56
C GLY A 131 -11.32 15.43 -17.42
N LYS A 132 -11.94 14.75 -16.45
CA LYS A 132 -12.49 15.39 -15.24
C LYS A 132 -11.45 16.13 -14.38
N ALA A 133 -10.18 15.76 -14.41
CA ALA A 133 -9.15 16.49 -13.65
C ALA A 133 -8.79 17.81 -14.35
N ALA A 134 -8.70 17.80 -15.68
CA ALA A 134 -8.46 19.01 -16.44
C ALA A 134 -9.63 20.00 -16.29
N GLU A 135 -10.87 19.54 -16.34
CA GLU A 135 -12.08 20.34 -16.12
C GLU A 135 -12.09 21.00 -14.73
N LYS A 136 -11.82 20.22 -13.67
CA LYS A 136 -11.77 20.75 -12.29
C LYS A 136 -10.66 21.77 -12.09
N LEU A 137 -9.48 21.52 -12.70
CA LEU A 137 -8.37 22.48 -12.64
C LEU A 137 -8.73 23.79 -13.36
N ALA A 138 -9.32 23.73 -14.54
CA ALA A 138 -9.77 24.91 -15.26
C ALA A 138 -10.86 25.67 -14.51
N ALA A 139 -11.82 24.96 -13.90
CA ALA A 139 -12.87 25.57 -13.06
C ALA A 139 -12.30 26.29 -11.83
N ALA A 140 -11.20 25.80 -11.24
CA ALA A 140 -10.50 26.42 -10.12
C ALA A 140 -9.55 27.57 -10.56
N GLY A 141 -9.51 27.93 -11.86
CA GLY A 141 -8.61 28.96 -12.39
C GLY A 141 -7.15 28.50 -12.52
N GLY A 142 -6.89 27.19 -12.49
CA GLY A 142 -5.58 26.59 -12.68
C GLY A 142 -5.31 26.19 -14.14
N ALA A 143 -4.10 25.73 -14.42
CA ALA A 143 -3.69 25.23 -15.73
C ALA A 143 -3.13 23.83 -15.66
N ALA A 144 -3.46 23.00 -16.67
CA ALA A 144 -2.92 21.66 -16.87
C ALA A 144 -1.95 21.67 -18.05
N GLU A 145 -0.66 21.50 -17.79
CA GLU A 145 0.37 21.42 -18.82
C GLU A 145 0.82 19.97 -19.01
N VAL A 146 0.67 19.44 -20.23
CA VAL A 146 1.12 18.09 -20.57
C VAL A 146 2.59 18.13 -20.96
N LEU A 147 3.39 17.32 -20.28
CA LEU A 147 4.81 17.13 -20.62
C LEU A 147 4.90 16.02 -21.66
N GLU A 148 5.46 16.33 -22.81
CA GLU A 148 5.89 15.33 -23.78
C GLU A 148 7.15 14.65 -23.24
N GLY A 149 7.10 13.31 -23.14
CA GLY A 149 8.18 12.48 -22.62
C GLY A 149 8.94 11.75 -23.69
#